data_af3bfb668bc1ec3159e1b2529f45d4b4
#
_entry.id   af3bfb668bc1ec3159e1b2529f45d4b4
#
_cell.length_a   1.000
_cell.length_b   1.000
_cell.length_c   1.000
_cell.angle_alpha   90.00
_cell.angle_beta   90.00
_cell.angle_gamma   90.00
#
_symmetry.space_group_name_H-M   'P 1'
#
loop_
_entity.id
_entity.type
_entity.pdbx_description
1 polymer ?
#
loop_
_entity_poly.entity_id
_entity_poly.type
_entity_poly.pdbx_seq_one_letter_code
_entity_poly.pdbx_strand_id
1 'polypeptide(L)'
;MSAAEREAWLADYAGLKTSMQQGYANLDWIVAHRGLDLADLDRKTIDRLAAAQSRADAVAAIDTFFAAFRDPHFRPSRGAAPEASLLNAAGVVAHEQSDVQPSAEREPRSQYCADLGYRTEARSSAFELADLDGWTPLESQFFTAGTSARTAVMRIPSFDEADYLAACEAAWLPGRTSRETRLATRALLQAELARLANGLRDGGAEVLAIDITGNGGGSEWSEEAAALFTARELQRPSPRLVDGRCDRSAIWRNEPVCSNLTAPGDVDRLSGLGAWQGPVVVLVDHRSASAAEDFAYWLVGSGVARLVGERTFGAGCGYMDGGWAYQFTAFDAHAMMPNCSRYTADGINQIEGLEPAVAFDWSAGVGALTSTFNGIGG
;
A
#
# COMPACT_ATOMS: atom_id res chain seq x y z
N MET A 1 21.40 -2.79 -31.13
CA MET A 1 21.22 -4.04 -30.38
C MET A 1 21.48 -5.22 -31.29
N SER A 2 22.31 -6.18 -30.89
CA SER A 2 22.61 -7.40 -31.65
C SER A 2 21.42 -8.38 -31.67
N ALA A 3 21.48 -9.40 -32.54
CA ALA A 3 20.48 -10.46 -32.60
C ALA A 3 20.42 -11.25 -31.26
N ALA A 4 21.59 -11.56 -30.68
CA ALA A 4 21.69 -12.27 -29.41
C ALA A 4 21.10 -11.47 -28.23
N GLU A 5 21.31 -10.15 -28.22
CA GLU A 5 20.66 -9.29 -27.18
C GLU A 5 19.16 -9.29 -27.34
N ARG A 6 18.61 -9.20 -28.55
CA ARG A 6 17.13 -9.29 -28.74
C ARG A 6 16.56 -10.63 -28.30
N GLU A 7 17.29 -11.72 -28.60
CA GLU A 7 16.90 -13.06 -28.16
C GLU A 7 16.86 -13.17 -26.64
N ALA A 8 17.82 -12.58 -25.91
CA ALA A 8 17.85 -12.53 -24.45
C ALA A 8 16.62 -11.76 -23.89
N TRP A 9 16.25 -10.62 -24.49
CA TRP A 9 15.05 -9.88 -24.10
C TRP A 9 13.75 -10.67 -24.32
N LEU A 10 13.66 -11.39 -25.44
CA LEU A 10 12.50 -12.25 -25.73
C LEU A 10 12.41 -13.43 -24.75
N ALA A 11 13.57 -14.01 -24.37
CA ALA A 11 13.62 -15.07 -23.37
C ALA A 11 13.20 -14.57 -21.98
N ASP A 12 13.67 -13.39 -21.57
CA ASP A 12 13.26 -12.75 -20.33
C ASP A 12 11.74 -12.46 -20.32
N TYR A 13 11.20 -11.96 -21.43
CA TYR A 13 9.77 -11.73 -21.54
C TYR A 13 8.95 -13.02 -21.44
N ALA A 14 9.41 -14.11 -22.05
CA ALA A 14 8.77 -15.43 -21.92
C ALA A 14 8.82 -15.95 -20.46
N GLY A 15 9.96 -15.75 -19.78
CA GLY A 15 10.10 -16.07 -18.36
C GLY A 15 9.18 -15.24 -17.46
N LEU A 16 9.07 -13.93 -17.72
CA LEU A 16 8.14 -13.04 -17.02
C LEU A 16 6.69 -13.55 -17.16
N LYS A 17 6.26 -13.91 -18.36
CA LYS A 17 4.91 -14.45 -18.60
C LYS A 17 4.65 -15.72 -17.78
N THR A 18 5.63 -16.63 -17.73
CA THR A 18 5.53 -17.84 -16.91
C THR A 18 5.42 -17.51 -15.43
N SER A 19 6.24 -16.57 -14.94
CA SER A 19 6.19 -16.10 -13.55
C SER A 19 4.86 -15.43 -13.22
N MET A 20 4.30 -14.64 -14.13
CA MET A 20 2.97 -14.02 -13.96
C MET A 20 1.85 -15.05 -13.84
N GLN A 21 1.89 -16.11 -14.64
CA GLN A 21 0.91 -17.20 -14.54
C GLN A 21 0.91 -17.85 -13.16
N GLN A 22 2.06 -17.94 -12.54
CA GLN A 22 2.24 -18.56 -11.23
C GLN A 22 1.96 -17.62 -10.07
N GLY A 23 2.50 -16.39 -10.11
CA GLY A 23 2.64 -15.53 -8.96
C GLY A 23 1.82 -14.24 -8.97
N TYR A 24 1.28 -13.81 -10.11
CA TYR A 24 0.51 -12.57 -10.15
C TYR A 24 -0.94 -12.79 -9.72
N ALA A 25 -1.30 -12.38 -8.52
CA ALA A 25 -2.58 -12.65 -7.89
C ALA A 25 -3.79 -12.14 -8.71
N ASN A 26 -3.71 -10.93 -9.26
CA ASN A 26 -4.82 -10.27 -9.92
C ASN A 26 -4.84 -10.45 -11.45
N LEU A 27 -3.99 -11.32 -12.02
CA LEU A 27 -3.84 -11.45 -13.48
C LEU A 27 -5.16 -11.78 -14.19
N ASP A 28 -5.85 -12.83 -13.77
CA ASP A 28 -7.13 -13.28 -14.34
C ASP A 28 -8.23 -12.24 -14.11
N TRP A 29 -8.25 -11.62 -12.93
CA TRP A 29 -9.21 -10.58 -12.60
C TRP A 29 -9.07 -9.34 -13.48
N ILE A 30 -7.85 -8.82 -13.68
CA ILE A 30 -7.57 -7.63 -14.51
C ILE A 30 -7.98 -7.90 -15.95
N VAL A 31 -7.62 -9.05 -16.50
CA VAL A 31 -7.99 -9.43 -17.89
C VAL A 31 -9.51 -9.47 -18.05
N ALA A 32 -10.20 -10.08 -17.09
CA ALA A 32 -11.66 -10.25 -17.17
C ALA A 32 -12.44 -8.94 -16.97
N HIS A 33 -12.02 -8.08 -16.02
CA HIS A 33 -12.83 -6.95 -15.57
C HIS A 33 -12.37 -5.59 -16.14
N ARG A 34 -11.09 -5.44 -16.48
CA ARG A 34 -10.58 -4.19 -17.10
C ARG A 34 -10.58 -4.24 -18.63
N GLY A 35 -11.03 -5.34 -19.21
CA GLY A 35 -11.10 -5.52 -20.67
C GLY A 35 -9.72 -5.50 -21.34
N LEU A 36 -8.68 -5.99 -20.66
CA LEU A 36 -7.33 -6.05 -21.20
C LEU A 36 -7.24 -7.16 -22.24
N ASP A 37 -7.04 -6.78 -23.51
CA ASP A 37 -6.71 -7.74 -24.57
C ASP A 37 -5.26 -8.18 -24.42
N LEU A 38 -5.07 -9.24 -23.59
CA LEU A 38 -3.76 -9.72 -23.24
C LEU A 38 -3.04 -10.40 -24.41
N ALA A 39 -3.78 -11.05 -25.30
CA ALA A 39 -3.21 -11.67 -26.50
C ALA A 39 -2.67 -10.61 -27.48
N ASP A 40 -3.37 -9.50 -27.67
CA ASP A 40 -2.90 -8.39 -28.50
C ASP A 40 -1.71 -7.67 -27.84
N LEU A 41 -1.76 -7.44 -26.52
CA LEU A 41 -0.65 -6.85 -25.77
C LEU A 41 0.61 -7.73 -25.86
N ASP A 42 0.47 -9.05 -25.68
CA ASP A 42 1.56 -10.02 -25.80
C ASP A 42 2.23 -9.95 -27.18
N ARG A 43 1.40 -10.07 -28.23
CA ARG A 43 1.89 -9.98 -29.62
C ARG A 43 2.64 -8.67 -29.88
N LYS A 44 2.06 -7.52 -29.50
CA LYS A 44 2.68 -6.19 -29.67
C LYS A 44 3.98 -6.06 -28.89
N THR A 45 4.08 -6.66 -27.72
CA THR A 45 5.31 -6.63 -26.92
C THR A 45 6.40 -7.47 -27.58
N ILE A 46 6.08 -8.68 -28.05
CA ILE A 46 7.00 -9.53 -28.81
C ILE A 46 7.50 -8.80 -30.07
N ASP A 47 6.61 -8.21 -30.86
CA ASP A 47 6.96 -7.49 -32.07
C ASP A 47 7.89 -6.31 -31.79
N ARG A 48 7.64 -5.53 -30.74
CA ARG A 48 8.51 -4.41 -30.32
C ARG A 48 9.88 -4.88 -29.86
N LEU A 49 9.95 -5.92 -29.05
CA LEU A 49 11.23 -6.49 -28.59
C LEU A 49 12.06 -7.05 -29.77
N ALA A 50 11.42 -7.75 -30.70
CA ALA A 50 12.06 -8.27 -31.90
C ALA A 50 12.59 -7.16 -32.83
N ALA A 51 11.86 -6.03 -32.94
CA ALA A 51 12.22 -4.88 -33.75
C ALA A 51 13.19 -3.89 -33.05
N ALA A 52 13.46 -4.04 -31.76
CA ALA A 52 14.23 -3.09 -30.96
C ALA A 52 15.66 -2.90 -31.51
N GLN A 53 16.03 -1.63 -31.73
CA GLN A 53 17.36 -1.25 -32.25
C GLN A 53 18.34 -0.92 -31.11
N SER A 54 17.82 -0.58 -29.93
CA SER A 54 18.57 -0.20 -28.76
C SER A 54 18.02 -0.85 -27.50
N ARG A 55 18.81 -0.85 -26.41
CA ARG A 55 18.35 -1.26 -25.08
C ARG A 55 17.18 -0.36 -24.60
N ALA A 56 17.20 0.93 -24.92
CA ALA A 56 16.13 1.85 -24.56
C ALA A 56 14.79 1.47 -25.23
N ASP A 57 14.80 1.00 -26.48
CA ASP A 57 13.59 0.52 -27.16
C ASP A 57 13.02 -0.72 -26.47
N ALA A 58 13.90 -1.66 -26.05
CA ALA A 58 13.49 -2.85 -25.35
C ALA A 58 12.89 -2.53 -23.95
N VAL A 59 13.53 -1.64 -23.19
CA VAL A 59 13.00 -1.14 -21.91
C VAL A 59 11.63 -0.49 -22.11
N ALA A 60 11.48 0.38 -23.11
CA ALA A 60 10.20 1.04 -23.40
C ALA A 60 9.08 0.05 -23.78
N ALA A 61 9.42 -1.05 -24.46
CA ALA A 61 8.47 -2.11 -24.76
C ALA A 61 7.98 -2.80 -23.48
N ILE A 62 8.90 -3.12 -22.57
CA ILE A 62 8.60 -3.73 -21.26
C ILE A 62 7.79 -2.76 -20.38
N ASP A 63 8.18 -1.49 -20.29
CA ASP A 63 7.44 -0.47 -19.51
C ASP A 63 6.02 -0.30 -20.03
N THR A 64 5.83 -0.30 -21.36
CA THR A 64 4.49 -0.25 -21.98
C THR A 64 3.65 -1.48 -21.61
N PHE A 65 4.27 -2.66 -21.53
CA PHE A 65 3.61 -3.88 -21.11
C PHE A 65 3.12 -3.77 -19.66
N PHE A 66 3.97 -3.36 -18.73
CA PHE A 66 3.59 -3.18 -17.32
C PHE A 66 2.47 -2.14 -17.15
N ALA A 67 2.59 -1.00 -17.82
CA ALA A 67 1.62 0.09 -17.72
C ALA A 67 0.19 -0.32 -18.13
N ALA A 68 0.05 -1.31 -19.02
CA ALA A 68 -1.25 -1.78 -19.49
C ALA A 68 -2.10 -2.41 -18.38
N PHE A 69 -1.50 -2.95 -17.33
CA PHE A 69 -2.20 -3.58 -16.22
C PHE A 69 -2.83 -2.57 -15.25
N ARG A 70 -2.31 -1.33 -15.19
CA ARG A 70 -2.75 -0.28 -14.25
C ARG A 70 -2.79 -0.78 -12.80
N ASP A 71 -1.79 -1.59 -12.43
CA ASP A 71 -1.58 -2.10 -11.08
C ASP A 71 -0.26 -1.54 -10.53
N PRO A 72 -0.26 -0.69 -9.49
CA PRO A 72 0.94 -0.03 -8.98
C PRO A 72 1.93 -1.00 -8.33
N HIS A 73 1.47 -2.18 -7.93
CA HIS A 73 2.31 -3.23 -7.37
C HIS A 73 2.93 -4.13 -8.45
N PHE A 74 2.39 -4.13 -9.67
CA PHE A 74 2.99 -4.84 -10.80
C PHE A 74 3.87 -3.89 -11.60
N ARG A 75 5.17 -3.87 -11.27
CA ARG A 75 6.11 -2.90 -11.83
C ARG A 75 7.53 -3.46 -11.97
N PRO A 76 8.32 -2.97 -12.93
CA PRO A 76 9.75 -3.22 -12.94
C PRO A 76 10.46 -2.36 -11.88
N SER A 77 11.48 -2.92 -11.26
CA SER A 77 12.38 -2.25 -10.33
C SER A 77 13.82 -2.53 -10.70
N ARG A 78 14.73 -1.58 -10.47
CA ARG A 78 16.16 -1.76 -10.80
C ARG A 78 16.86 -2.62 -9.76
N GLY A 79 17.95 -3.28 -10.20
CA GLY A 79 18.77 -4.13 -9.35
C GLY A 79 18.19 -5.52 -9.12
N ALA A 80 18.78 -6.24 -8.17
CA ALA A 80 18.35 -7.59 -7.80
C ALA A 80 17.00 -7.59 -7.09
N ALA A 81 16.19 -8.60 -7.35
CA ALA A 81 14.95 -8.83 -6.62
C ALA A 81 15.22 -9.14 -5.14
N PRO A 82 14.31 -8.75 -4.22
CA PRO A 82 14.40 -9.17 -2.83
C PRO A 82 14.45 -10.69 -2.71
N GLU A 83 15.31 -11.20 -1.82
CA GLU A 83 15.49 -12.64 -1.65
C GLU A 83 14.17 -13.36 -1.30
N ALA A 84 13.38 -12.79 -0.39
CA ALA A 84 12.08 -13.33 -0.03
C ALA A 84 11.15 -13.50 -1.24
N SER A 85 11.11 -12.52 -2.15
CA SER A 85 10.29 -12.58 -3.36
C SER A 85 10.74 -13.66 -4.35
N LEU A 86 12.06 -13.89 -4.45
CA LEU A 86 12.63 -14.96 -5.28
C LEU A 86 12.38 -16.34 -4.66
N LEU A 87 12.45 -16.48 -3.35
CA LEU A 87 12.13 -17.72 -2.65
C LEU A 87 10.66 -18.08 -2.83
N ASN A 88 9.74 -17.13 -2.74
CA ASN A 88 8.33 -17.34 -3.04
C ASN A 88 8.13 -17.84 -4.47
N ALA A 89 8.80 -17.21 -5.44
CA ALA A 89 8.76 -17.64 -6.84
C ALA A 89 9.35 -19.05 -7.07
N ALA A 90 10.27 -19.47 -6.23
CA ALA A 90 10.83 -20.83 -6.24
C ALA A 90 10.00 -21.86 -5.45
N GLY A 91 8.87 -21.44 -4.84
CA GLY A 91 8.04 -22.30 -3.99
C GLY A 91 8.68 -22.61 -2.62
N VAL A 92 9.64 -21.81 -2.19
CA VAL A 92 10.32 -21.95 -0.89
C VAL A 92 9.74 -20.88 0.05
N VAL A 93 9.29 -21.28 1.24
CA VAL A 93 8.83 -20.33 2.26
C VAL A 93 10.02 -19.48 2.71
N ALA A 94 9.93 -18.17 2.53
CA ALA A 94 10.94 -17.23 2.97
C ALA A 94 11.00 -17.25 4.51
N HIS A 95 12.18 -17.51 5.07
CA HIS A 95 12.45 -17.23 6.47
C HIS A 95 12.73 -15.73 6.63
N GLU A 96 12.31 -15.17 7.78
CA GLU A 96 12.48 -13.74 8.13
C GLU A 96 13.85 -13.20 7.70
N GLN A 97 13.84 -11.97 7.16
CA GLN A 97 15.05 -11.25 6.79
C GLN A 97 16.07 -11.25 7.94
N SER A 98 17.32 -11.58 7.63
CA SER A 98 18.41 -11.55 8.59
C SER A 98 18.55 -10.16 9.22
N ASP A 99 18.50 -10.09 10.54
CA ASP A 99 18.79 -8.85 11.27
C ASP A 99 20.21 -8.38 10.94
N VAL A 100 20.33 -7.18 10.42
CA VAL A 100 21.62 -6.50 10.29
C VAL A 100 22.04 -6.09 11.70
N GLN A 101 23.10 -6.69 12.22
CA GLN A 101 23.68 -6.24 13.47
C GLN A 101 24.40 -4.90 13.23
N PRO A 102 24.12 -3.88 14.05
CA PRO A 102 24.85 -2.63 13.95
C PRO A 102 26.32 -2.84 14.20
N SER A 103 27.18 -2.16 13.42
CA SER A 103 28.61 -2.09 13.73
C SER A 103 28.82 -1.48 15.12
N ALA A 104 29.81 -1.95 15.85
CA ALA A 104 30.08 -1.53 17.23
C ALA A 104 30.59 -0.08 17.34
N GLU A 105 30.78 0.62 16.24
CA GLU A 105 31.19 2.03 16.19
C GLU A 105 29.94 2.91 16.27
N ARG A 106 29.99 3.92 17.16
CA ARG A 106 28.90 4.86 17.43
C ARG A 106 28.65 5.75 16.20
N GLU A 107 27.86 5.30 15.26
CA GLU A 107 27.31 6.17 14.23
C GLU A 107 26.33 7.18 14.86
N PRO A 108 26.27 8.44 14.36
CA PRO A 108 25.23 9.38 14.74
C PRO A 108 23.85 8.75 14.46
N ARG A 109 22.87 8.94 15.38
CA ARG A 109 21.49 8.40 15.23
C ARG A 109 20.93 8.62 13.84
N SER A 110 21.11 9.84 13.31
CA SER A 110 20.60 10.23 11.99
C SER A 110 21.20 9.40 10.88
N GLN A 111 22.53 9.11 10.94
CA GLN A 111 23.18 8.27 9.94
C GLN A 111 22.68 6.84 10.01
N TYR A 112 22.59 6.26 11.21
CA TYR A 112 22.06 4.90 11.39
C TYR A 112 20.63 4.76 10.85
N CYS A 113 19.73 5.71 11.18
CA CYS A 113 18.36 5.68 10.67
C CYS A 113 18.31 5.88 9.16
N ALA A 114 19.15 6.77 8.59
CA ALA A 114 19.24 6.95 7.14
C ALA A 114 19.74 5.68 6.43
N ASP A 115 20.74 4.99 6.99
CA ASP A 115 21.26 3.74 6.45
C ASP A 115 20.24 2.60 6.51
N LEU A 116 19.31 2.64 7.48
CA LEU A 116 18.13 1.75 7.51
C LEU A 116 17.03 2.16 6.52
N GLY A 117 17.23 3.23 5.73
CA GLY A 117 16.26 3.71 4.74
C GLY A 117 15.24 4.72 5.29
N TYR A 118 15.38 5.18 6.55
CA TYR A 118 14.49 6.21 7.08
C TYR A 118 14.79 7.58 6.44
N ARG A 119 13.71 8.30 6.15
CA ARG A 119 13.75 9.59 5.48
C ARG A 119 12.66 10.52 6.02
N THR A 120 12.76 11.80 5.71
CA THR A 120 11.64 12.74 5.87
C THR A 120 11.02 12.92 4.50
N GLU A 121 9.84 12.37 4.29
CA GLU A 121 9.11 12.55 3.04
C GLU A 121 7.91 13.46 3.26
N ALA A 122 7.88 14.58 2.53
CA ALA A 122 6.73 15.47 2.50
C ALA A 122 5.74 14.92 1.45
N ARG A 123 4.68 14.27 1.91
CA ARG A 123 3.57 13.86 1.04
C ARG A 123 2.53 14.97 0.98
N SER A 124 2.12 15.33 -0.23
CA SER A 124 1.08 16.33 -0.43
C SER A 124 -0.29 15.70 -0.20
N SER A 125 -1.07 16.25 0.71
CA SER A 125 -2.48 15.90 0.90
C SER A 125 -3.38 16.63 -0.10
N ALA A 126 -4.67 16.34 -0.08
CA ALA A 126 -5.64 17.00 -0.96
C ALA A 126 -5.92 18.46 -0.55
N PHE A 127 -5.64 18.82 0.70
CA PHE A 127 -5.90 20.16 1.24
C PHE A 127 -4.94 20.51 2.38
N GLU A 128 -4.86 21.80 2.73
CA GLU A 128 -4.13 22.25 3.91
C GLU A 128 -5.05 22.31 5.13
N LEU A 129 -4.63 21.74 6.27
CA LEU A 129 -5.43 21.74 7.50
C LEU A 129 -5.65 23.18 8.02
N ALA A 130 -4.73 24.07 7.75
CA ALA A 130 -4.85 25.49 8.12
C ALA A 130 -6.00 26.21 7.40
N ASP A 131 -6.50 25.65 6.29
CA ASP A 131 -7.64 26.19 5.52
C ASP A 131 -9.01 25.81 6.12
N LEU A 132 -9.02 24.96 7.16
CA LEU A 132 -10.25 24.62 7.87
C LEU A 132 -10.71 25.78 8.77
N ASP A 133 -12.01 26.08 8.73
CA ASP A 133 -12.62 27.14 9.55
C ASP A 133 -12.38 26.89 11.04
N GLY A 134 -11.79 27.89 11.72
CA GLY A 134 -11.53 27.82 13.15
C GLY A 134 -10.48 26.77 13.55
N TRP A 135 -9.56 26.45 12.64
CA TRP A 135 -8.50 25.49 12.90
C TRP A 135 -7.66 25.86 14.13
N THR A 136 -7.57 24.92 15.06
CA THR A 136 -6.73 25.01 16.25
C THR A 136 -5.82 23.81 16.32
N PRO A 137 -4.50 23.96 16.06
CA PRO A 137 -3.56 22.84 16.03
C PRO A 137 -3.31 22.29 17.45
N LEU A 138 -3.08 20.97 17.51
CA LEU A 138 -2.53 20.26 18.66
C LEU A 138 -1.08 19.88 18.37
N GLU A 139 -0.18 20.23 19.27
CA GLU A 139 1.25 19.96 19.08
C GLU A 139 1.55 18.45 18.95
N SER A 140 2.33 18.11 17.95
CA SER A 140 2.86 16.79 17.70
C SER A 140 4.20 16.88 16.96
N GLN A 141 5.06 15.87 17.19
CA GLN A 141 6.36 15.77 16.53
C GLN A 141 6.27 15.05 15.17
N PHE A 142 5.26 14.15 15.00
CA PHE A 142 5.22 13.25 13.86
C PHE A 142 3.98 13.41 12.99
N PHE A 143 2.90 13.98 13.54
CA PHE A 143 1.63 14.11 12.84
C PHE A 143 1.10 15.53 12.91
N THR A 144 0.23 15.87 11.99
CA THR A 144 -0.52 17.13 12.09
C THR A 144 -1.93 16.80 12.56
N ALA A 145 -2.34 17.41 13.67
CA ALA A 145 -3.65 17.21 14.27
C ALA A 145 -4.16 18.50 14.90
N GLY A 146 -5.46 18.60 15.09
CA GLY A 146 -6.10 19.73 15.74
C GLY A 146 -7.61 19.64 15.68
N THR A 147 -8.30 20.74 15.98
CA THR A 147 -9.75 20.83 15.92
C THR A 147 -10.20 21.93 14.96
N SER A 148 -11.33 21.69 14.30
CA SER A 148 -12.14 22.69 13.62
C SER A 148 -13.56 22.58 14.21
N ALA A 149 -13.99 23.59 14.97
CA ALA A 149 -15.20 23.53 15.77
C ALA A 149 -15.23 22.30 16.71
N ARG A 150 -16.21 21.38 16.51
CA ARG A 150 -16.37 20.14 17.31
C ARG A 150 -15.75 18.90 16.63
N THR A 151 -15.09 19.07 15.50
CA THR A 151 -14.45 17.99 14.76
C THR A 151 -12.96 18.00 15.05
N ALA A 152 -12.44 16.88 15.51
CA ALA A 152 -11.02 16.61 15.50
C ALA A 152 -10.58 16.23 14.09
N VAL A 153 -9.43 16.70 13.63
CA VAL A 153 -8.82 16.25 12.39
C VAL A 153 -7.39 15.79 12.66
N MET A 154 -7.05 14.62 12.18
CA MET A 154 -5.73 14.03 12.32
C MET A 154 -5.25 13.55 10.96
N ARG A 155 -4.09 14.02 10.52
CA ARG A 155 -3.48 13.61 9.25
C ARG A 155 -2.42 12.54 9.49
N ILE A 156 -2.55 11.41 8.77
CA ILE A 156 -1.56 10.34 8.70
C ILE A 156 -1.03 10.30 7.25
N PRO A 157 0.13 10.94 6.99
CA PRO A 157 0.61 11.13 5.62
C PRO A 157 1.18 9.86 4.99
N SER A 158 1.60 8.87 5.78
CA SER A 158 2.17 7.60 5.32
C SER A 158 1.95 6.50 6.34
N PHE A 159 1.80 5.27 5.87
CA PHE A 159 1.91 4.05 6.68
C PHE A 159 3.25 3.34 6.49
N ASP A 160 4.22 3.95 5.80
CA ASP A 160 5.61 3.50 5.80
C ASP A 160 6.34 4.17 6.98
N GLU A 161 6.70 3.40 8.01
CA GLU A 161 7.45 3.92 9.16
C GLU A 161 8.78 4.54 8.75
N ALA A 162 9.33 4.15 7.59
CA ALA A 162 10.56 4.71 7.07
C ALA A 162 10.43 6.19 6.63
N ASP A 163 9.21 6.70 6.45
CA ASP A 163 8.96 8.12 6.14
C ASP A 163 9.08 9.04 7.39
N TYR A 164 9.31 8.46 8.57
CA TYR A 164 9.37 9.19 9.85
C TYR A 164 10.78 9.13 10.47
N LEU A 165 11.76 9.77 9.82
CA LEU A 165 13.16 9.80 10.29
C LEU A 165 13.28 10.26 11.76
N ALA A 166 12.59 11.32 12.14
CA ALA A 166 12.60 11.83 13.51
C ALA A 166 12.09 10.80 14.54
N ALA A 167 11.14 9.96 14.16
CA ALA A 167 10.64 8.88 15.03
C ALA A 167 11.68 7.76 15.20
N CYS A 168 12.40 7.40 14.12
CA CYS A 168 13.51 6.46 14.21
C CYS A 168 14.62 7.00 15.12
N GLU A 169 15.02 8.28 14.95
CA GLU A 169 16.04 8.91 15.79
C GLU A 169 15.65 8.98 17.27
N ALA A 170 14.36 9.19 17.56
CA ALA A 170 13.83 9.16 18.92
C ALA A 170 13.75 7.74 19.50
N ALA A 171 13.49 6.75 18.68
CA ALA A 171 13.42 5.35 19.06
C ALA A 171 14.80 4.67 19.12
N TRP A 172 15.83 5.28 18.54
CA TRP A 172 17.16 4.70 18.47
C TRP A 172 17.80 4.50 19.85
N LEU A 173 18.36 3.32 20.07
CA LEU A 173 19.22 3.02 21.23
C LEU A 173 20.45 2.23 20.76
N PRO A 174 21.64 2.48 21.36
CA PRO A 174 22.83 1.68 21.06
C PRO A 174 22.59 0.19 21.27
N GLY A 175 22.96 -0.62 20.29
CA GLY A 175 22.86 -2.09 20.36
C GLY A 175 21.52 -2.67 19.92
N ARG A 176 20.54 -1.86 19.56
CA ARG A 176 19.31 -2.36 18.90
C ARG A 176 19.62 -2.84 17.49
N THR A 177 19.04 -3.98 17.13
CA THR A 177 19.01 -4.48 15.75
C THR A 177 18.11 -3.60 14.87
N SER A 178 18.22 -3.75 13.57
CA SER A 178 17.34 -3.07 12.59
C SER A 178 15.85 -3.37 12.85
N ARG A 179 15.53 -4.64 13.16
CA ARG A 179 14.16 -5.07 13.49
C ARG A 179 13.65 -4.42 14.78
N GLU A 180 14.45 -4.44 15.85
CA GLU A 180 14.08 -3.82 17.13
C GLU A 180 13.89 -2.31 16.99
N THR A 181 14.72 -1.63 16.21
CA THR A 181 14.59 -0.20 15.93
C THR A 181 13.29 0.07 15.17
N ARG A 182 12.96 -0.72 14.15
CA ARG A 182 11.70 -0.60 13.40
C ARG A 182 10.48 -0.77 14.31
N LEU A 183 10.43 -1.83 15.12
CA LEU A 183 9.34 -2.08 16.05
C LEU A 183 9.20 -0.95 17.08
N ALA A 184 10.31 -0.42 17.60
CA ALA A 184 10.30 0.69 18.53
C ALA A 184 9.80 1.99 17.87
N THR A 185 10.16 2.22 16.61
CA THR A 185 9.65 3.36 15.82
C THR A 185 8.13 3.26 15.63
N ARG A 186 7.61 2.10 15.21
CA ARG A 186 6.16 1.86 15.09
C ARG A 186 5.43 2.09 16.42
N ALA A 187 5.96 1.54 17.52
CA ALA A 187 5.38 1.70 18.84
C ALA A 187 5.33 3.18 19.27
N LEU A 188 6.37 3.96 18.94
CA LEU A 188 6.41 5.39 19.22
C LEU A 188 5.36 6.17 18.40
N LEU A 189 5.25 5.88 17.10
CA LEU A 189 4.23 6.47 16.22
C LEU A 189 2.81 6.13 16.69
N GLN A 190 2.57 4.87 17.06
CA GLN A 190 1.28 4.42 17.59
C GLN A 190 0.94 5.11 18.91
N ALA A 191 1.89 5.24 19.82
CA ALA A 191 1.71 5.95 21.09
C ALA A 191 1.37 7.44 20.86
N GLU A 192 1.99 8.07 19.87
CA GLU A 192 1.72 9.47 19.53
C GLU A 192 0.32 9.65 18.92
N LEU A 193 -0.12 8.76 18.02
CA LEU A 193 -1.50 8.77 17.51
C LEU A 193 -2.51 8.59 18.64
N ALA A 194 -2.25 7.67 19.58
CA ALA A 194 -3.12 7.46 20.74
C ALA A 194 -3.17 8.70 21.64
N ARG A 195 -2.03 9.35 21.89
CA ARG A 195 -1.94 10.59 22.68
C ARG A 195 -2.76 11.71 22.03
N LEU A 196 -2.63 11.87 20.70
CA LEU A 196 -3.39 12.87 19.95
C LEU A 196 -4.89 12.58 20.00
N ALA A 197 -5.31 11.35 19.73
CA ALA A 197 -6.72 10.94 19.76
C ALA A 197 -7.35 11.22 21.16
N ASN A 198 -6.65 10.84 22.23
CA ASN A 198 -7.08 11.12 23.60
C ASN A 198 -7.15 12.64 23.87
N GLY A 199 -6.12 13.41 23.50
CA GLY A 199 -6.07 14.85 23.71
C GLY A 199 -7.19 15.59 22.96
N LEU A 200 -7.50 15.20 21.73
CA LEU A 200 -8.60 15.76 20.94
C LEU A 200 -9.96 15.43 21.55
N ARG A 201 -10.17 14.19 22.01
CA ARG A 201 -11.39 13.78 22.72
C ARG A 201 -11.58 14.55 24.02
N ASP A 202 -10.53 14.63 24.83
CA ASP A 202 -10.55 15.31 26.13
C ASP A 202 -10.73 16.83 25.96
N GLY A 203 -10.32 17.39 24.81
CA GLY A 203 -10.59 18.75 24.35
C GLY A 203 -12.03 18.99 23.88
N GLY A 204 -12.90 17.96 23.92
CA GLY A 204 -14.32 18.08 23.61
C GLY A 204 -14.71 17.87 22.16
N ALA A 205 -13.82 17.31 21.33
CA ALA A 205 -14.16 16.93 19.96
C ALA A 205 -15.14 15.74 19.97
N GLU A 206 -16.14 15.79 19.11
CA GLU A 206 -17.23 14.80 19.03
C GLU A 206 -17.08 13.83 17.87
N VAL A 207 -16.44 14.26 16.79
CA VAL A 207 -16.18 13.48 15.58
C VAL A 207 -14.69 13.52 15.30
N LEU A 208 -14.11 12.41 14.87
CA LEU A 208 -12.73 12.34 14.39
C LEU A 208 -12.71 12.15 12.88
N ALA A 209 -12.11 13.09 12.16
CA ALA A 209 -11.76 12.94 10.76
C ALA A 209 -10.29 12.55 10.66
N ILE A 210 -10.02 11.39 10.08
CA ILE A 210 -8.66 10.89 9.82
C ILE A 210 -8.35 11.15 8.35
N ASP A 211 -7.43 12.07 8.10
CA ASP A 211 -7.02 12.44 6.75
C ASP A 211 -5.86 11.55 6.29
N ILE A 212 -6.15 10.71 5.30
CA ILE A 212 -5.18 9.88 4.57
C ILE A 212 -5.13 10.24 3.08
N THR A 213 -5.58 11.45 2.71
CA THR A 213 -5.43 11.93 1.33
C THR A 213 -3.95 12.03 0.97
N GLY A 214 -3.57 11.57 -0.23
CA GLY A 214 -2.18 11.49 -0.68
C GLY A 214 -1.34 10.40 -0.03
N ASN A 215 -1.90 9.60 0.90
CA ASN A 215 -1.19 8.50 1.55
C ASN A 215 -1.12 7.28 0.62
N GLY A 216 0.05 7.01 0.04
CA GLY A 216 0.28 5.88 -0.88
C GLY A 216 0.42 4.51 -0.18
N GLY A 217 0.18 4.42 1.12
CA GLY A 217 0.29 3.18 1.89
C GLY A 217 1.61 3.05 2.65
N GLY A 218 2.12 1.82 2.75
CA GLY A 218 3.33 1.48 3.51
C GLY A 218 3.30 0.04 4.00
N SER A 219 3.37 -0.15 5.31
CA SER A 219 3.49 -1.44 5.95
C SER A 219 2.23 -1.83 6.76
N GLU A 220 2.28 -3.00 7.41
CA GLU A 220 1.24 -3.52 8.32
C GLU A 220 0.98 -2.61 9.53
N TRP A 221 1.83 -1.61 9.75
CA TRP A 221 1.58 -0.59 10.78
C TRP A 221 0.20 0.10 10.62
N SER A 222 -0.35 0.12 9.41
CA SER A 222 -1.71 0.58 9.14
C SER A 222 -2.78 -0.13 9.99
N GLU A 223 -2.62 -1.43 10.23
CA GLU A 223 -3.54 -2.23 11.07
C GLU A 223 -3.42 -1.81 12.54
N GLU A 224 -2.19 -1.66 13.04
CA GLU A 224 -1.92 -1.20 14.41
C GLU A 224 -2.52 0.20 14.64
N ALA A 225 -2.43 1.09 13.64
CA ALA A 225 -3.03 2.40 13.70
C ALA A 225 -4.57 2.35 13.70
N ALA A 226 -5.19 1.49 12.87
CA ALA A 226 -6.64 1.35 12.81
C ALA A 226 -7.24 0.93 14.17
N ALA A 227 -6.55 0.06 14.92
CA ALA A 227 -6.98 -0.40 16.23
C ALA A 227 -7.18 0.73 17.24
N LEU A 228 -6.52 1.87 17.10
CA LEU A 228 -6.63 3.01 18.02
C LEU A 228 -7.99 3.69 17.96
N PHE A 229 -8.68 3.65 16.83
CA PHE A 229 -9.85 4.49 16.56
C PHE A 229 -11.18 3.83 16.89
N THR A 230 -11.17 2.77 17.66
CA THR A 230 -12.37 2.12 18.23
C THR A 230 -11.99 1.24 19.42
N ALA A 231 -12.94 1.00 20.33
CA ALA A 231 -12.85 -0.04 21.36
C ALA A 231 -13.48 -1.37 20.89
N ARG A 232 -14.13 -1.38 19.70
CA ARG A 232 -14.77 -2.58 19.15
C ARG A 232 -13.73 -3.45 18.45
N GLU A 233 -14.01 -4.74 18.34
CA GLU A 233 -13.27 -5.62 17.45
C GLU A 233 -13.53 -5.20 16.00
N LEU A 234 -12.45 -5.07 15.24
CA LEU A 234 -12.47 -4.86 13.80
C LEU A 234 -12.36 -6.20 13.08
N GLN A 235 -12.98 -6.30 11.91
CA GLN A 235 -13.02 -7.52 11.11
C GLN A 235 -12.90 -7.19 9.63
N ARG A 236 -12.17 -8.04 8.89
CA ARG A 236 -12.14 -8.00 7.42
C ARG A 236 -12.00 -9.41 6.86
N PRO A 237 -12.40 -9.69 5.61
CA PRO A 237 -12.01 -10.92 4.94
C PRO A 237 -10.48 -11.03 4.85
N SER A 238 -9.94 -12.20 5.17
CA SER A 238 -8.49 -12.45 5.04
C SER A 238 -8.05 -12.32 3.59
N PRO A 239 -6.86 -11.78 3.31
CA PRO A 239 -6.31 -11.75 1.96
C PRO A 239 -6.24 -13.16 1.36
N ARG A 240 -6.58 -13.28 0.09
CA ARG A 240 -6.41 -14.53 -0.66
C ARG A 240 -5.02 -14.56 -1.27
N LEU A 241 -4.28 -15.60 -0.98
CA LEU A 241 -2.90 -15.77 -1.43
C LEU A 241 -2.82 -16.59 -2.72
N VAL A 242 -1.79 -16.37 -3.49
CA VAL A 242 -1.45 -17.23 -4.62
C VAL A 242 -1.08 -18.62 -4.08
N ASP A 243 -1.70 -19.69 -4.63
CA ASP A 243 -1.43 -21.08 -4.23
C ASP A 243 -0.77 -21.94 -5.32
N GLY A 244 -0.60 -21.40 -6.53
CA GLY A 244 0.15 -22.01 -7.62
C GLY A 244 -0.50 -23.26 -8.27
N ARG A 245 -1.73 -23.62 -7.92
CA ARG A 245 -2.37 -24.89 -8.35
C ARG A 245 -3.07 -24.83 -9.69
N CYS A 246 -3.20 -23.63 -10.26
CA CYS A 246 -3.96 -23.39 -11.48
C CYS A 246 -3.02 -23.14 -12.66
N ASP A 247 -3.19 -23.89 -13.77
CA ASP A 247 -2.55 -23.54 -15.03
C ASP A 247 -3.32 -22.41 -15.71
N ARG A 248 -2.69 -21.23 -15.75
CA ARG A 248 -3.23 -20.02 -16.37
C ARG A 248 -2.61 -19.72 -17.75
N SER A 249 -1.95 -20.68 -18.39
CA SER A 249 -1.28 -20.44 -19.68
C SER A 249 -2.24 -20.02 -20.81
N ALA A 250 -3.50 -20.43 -20.74
CA ALA A 250 -4.54 -20.09 -21.71
C ALA A 250 -4.90 -18.58 -21.72
N ILE A 251 -4.56 -17.83 -20.63
CA ILE A 251 -4.85 -16.39 -20.52
C ILE A 251 -4.19 -15.57 -21.63
N TRP A 252 -3.01 -16.01 -22.14
CA TRP A 252 -2.31 -15.37 -23.23
C TRP A 252 -2.98 -15.50 -24.61
N ARG A 253 -4.09 -16.24 -24.66
CA ARG A 253 -4.98 -16.38 -25.82
C ARG A 253 -6.35 -15.78 -25.58
N ASN A 254 -6.49 -14.96 -24.51
CA ASN A 254 -7.77 -14.43 -24.03
C ASN A 254 -8.82 -15.53 -23.70
N GLU A 255 -8.35 -16.72 -23.36
CA GLU A 255 -9.22 -17.81 -22.94
C GLU A 255 -9.45 -17.75 -21.42
N PRO A 256 -10.63 -18.14 -20.92
CA PRO A 256 -10.90 -18.21 -19.50
C PRO A 256 -9.93 -19.16 -18.78
N VAL A 257 -9.51 -18.76 -17.60
CA VAL A 257 -8.63 -19.57 -16.74
C VAL A 257 -9.22 -19.71 -15.35
N CYS A 258 -8.74 -20.68 -14.59
CA CYS A 258 -9.04 -20.83 -13.18
C CYS A 258 -8.37 -19.73 -12.34
N SER A 259 -8.87 -19.46 -11.16
CA SER A 259 -8.21 -18.58 -10.19
C SER A 259 -7.03 -19.31 -9.55
N ASN A 260 -5.90 -18.59 -9.43
CA ASN A 260 -4.69 -19.04 -8.73
C ASN A 260 -4.67 -18.60 -7.25
N LEU A 261 -5.80 -18.16 -6.74
CA LEU A 261 -5.92 -17.70 -5.36
C LEU A 261 -6.50 -18.81 -4.48
N THR A 262 -6.06 -18.85 -3.23
CA THR A 262 -6.73 -19.65 -2.20
C THR A 262 -8.23 -19.39 -2.19
N ALA A 263 -9.02 -20.37 -1.77
CA ALA A 263 -10.45 -20.16 -1.57
C ALA A 263 -10.70 -18.96 -0.63
N PRO A 264 -11.88 -18.32 -0.71
CA PRO A 264 -12.29 -17.37 0.31
C PRO A 264 -12.11 -18.02 1.68
N GLY A 265 -11.29 -17.36 2.49
CA GLY A 265 -10.84 -17.90 3.76
C GLY A 265 -11.60 -17.34 4.94
N ASP A 266 -10.92 -17.33 6.07
CA ASP A 266 -11.39 -16.84 7.35
C ASP A 266 -11.55 -15.31 7.35
N VAL A 267 -11.97 -14.79 8.48
CA VAL A 267 -12.07 -13.37 8.77
C VAL A 267 -10.93 -13.00 9.71
N ASP A 268 -10.08 -12.08 9.28
CA ASP A 268 -9.08 -11.47 10.16
C ASP A 268 -9.78 -10.62 11.22
N ARG A 269 -9.26 -10.67 12.45
CA ARG A 269 -9.80 -9.94 13.61
C ARG A 269 -8.70 -9.11 14.25
N LEU A 270 -9.06 -7.88 14.60
CA LEU A 270 -8.17 -6.95 15.25
C LEU A 270 -8.88 -6.33 16.46
N SER A 271 -8.31 -6.48 17.66
CA SER A 271 -8.87 -5.90 18.87
C SER A 271 -8.69 -4.39 18.87
N GLY A 272 -9.77 -3.65 19.04
CA GLY A 272 -9.70 -2.20 19.19
C GLY A 272 -9.06 -1.77 20.52
N LEU A 273 -8.25 -0.72 20.48
CA LEU A 273 -7.51 -0.15 21.62
C LEU A 273 -8.22 1.04 22.26
N GLY A 274 -9.20 1.63 21.57
CA GLY A 274 -10.14 2.61 22.13
C GLY A 274 -9.58 3.97 22.52
N ALA A 275 -8.49 4.42 21.90
CA ALA A 275 -8.01 5.78 22.09
C ALA A 275 -9.06 6.82 21.63
N TRP A 276 -9.82 6.46 20.59
CA TRP A 276 -11.02 7.17 20.16
C TRP A 276 -12.22 6.23 20.19
N GLN A 277 -13.40 6.72 20.60
CA GLN A 277 -14.62 5.92 20.72
C GLN A 277 -15.87 6.60 20.12
N GLY A 278 -15.73 7.83 19.62
CA GLY A 278 -16.78 8.57 18.92
C GLY A 278 -16.89 8.18 17.44
N PRO A 279 -17.76 8.86 16.68
CA PRO A 279 -17.85 8.72 15.23
C PRO A 279 -16.51 8.99 14.55
N VAL A 280 -16.20 8.20 13.50
CA VAL A 280 -15.00 8.34 12.72
C VAL A 280 -15.35 8.54 11.24
N VAL A 281 -14.63 9.46 10.61
CA VAL A 281 -14.64 9.69 9.16
C VAL A 281 -13.22 9.48 8.66
N VAL A 282 -13.05 8.78 7.55
CA VAL A 282 -11.75 8.66 6.88
C VAL A 282 -11.81 9.45 5.58
N LEU A 283 -10.93 10.45 5.46
CA LEU A 283 -10.81 11.30 4.28
C LEU A 283 -9.83 10.65 3.30
N VAL A 284 -10.28 10.43 2.07
CA VAL A 284 -9.54 9.71 1.04
C VAL A 284 -9.54 10.47 -0.28
N ASP A 285 -8.52 10.25 -1.09
CA ASP A 285 -8.44 10.71 -2.48
C ASP A 285 -7.94 9.58 -3.40
N HIS A 286 -7.88 9.86 -4.71
CA HIS A 286 -7.38 8.93 -5.71
C HIS A 286 -5.90 8.53 -5.53
N ARG A 287 -5.16 9.10 -4.57
CA ARG A 287 -3.78 8.75 -4.22
C ARG A 287 -3.71 7.91 -2.94
N SER A 288 -4.81 7.80 -2.19
CA SER A 288 -4.89 6.88 -1.05
C SER A 288 -4.81 5.45 -1.56
N ALA A 289 -3.74 4.71 -1.21
CA ALA A 289 -3.42 3.44 -1.86
C ALA A 289 -2.85 2.39 -0.90
N SER A 290 -2.95 1.10 -1.27
CA SER A 290 -2.27 -0.02 -0.59
C SER A 290 -2.60 -0.10 0.90
N ALA A 291 -1.63 0.03 1.82
CA ALA A 291 -1.85 -0.01 3.26
C ALA A 291 -2.80 1.11 3.76
N ALA A 292 -2.91 2.24 3.03
CA ALA A 292 -3.90 3.26 3.35
C ALA A 292 -5.34 2.79 3.05
N GLU A 293 -5.53 2.02 1.97
CA GLU A 293 -6.82 1.38 1.68
C GLU A 293 -7.14 0.29 2.70
N ASP A 294 -6.12 -0.43 3.16
CA ASP A 294 -6.27 -1.45 4.20
C ASP A 294 -6.71 -0.82 5.53
N PHE A 295 -6.02 0.24 5.97
CA PHE A 295 -6.42 1.05 7.12
C PHE A 295 -7.88 1.50 7.04
N ALA A 296 -8.26 2.08 5.90
CA ALA A 296 -9.62 2.54 5.67
C ALA A 296 -10.62 1.38 5.73
N TYR A 297 -10.30 0.24 5.12
CA TYR A 297 -11.20 -0.89 5.07
C TYR A 297 -11.37 -1.59 6.42
N TRP A 298 -10.34 -1.68 7.27
CA TRP A 298 -10.48 -2.15 8.65
C TRP A 298 -11.59 -1.39 9.39
N LEU A 299 -11.62 -0.07 9.25
CA LEU A 299 -12.61 0.78 9.95
C LEU A 299 -13.99 0.74 9.28
N VAL A 300 -14.04 0.85 7.96
CA VAL A 300 -15.29 0.90 7.19
C VAL A 300 -15.96 -0.45 7.11
N GLY A 301 -15.23 -1.51 6.80
CA GLY A 301 -15.72 -2.88 6.72
C GLY A 301 -16.30 -3.38 8.06
N SER A 302 -15.80 -2.85 9.17
CA SER A 302 -16.33 -3.11 10.52
C SER A 302 -17.45 -2.15 10.94
N GLY A 303 -17.90 -1.24 10.09
CA GLY A 303 -18.93 -0.25 10.40
C GLY A 303 -18.53 0.74 11.51
N VAL A 304 -17.24 1.04 11.63
CA VAL A 304 -16.69 2.00 12.60
C VAL A 304 -16.59 3.38 11.98
N ALA A 305 -16.25 3.46 10.70
CA ALA A 305 -16.04 4.72 9.99
C ALA A 305 -16.86 4.82 8.70
N ARG A 306 -16.92 6.03 8.14
CA ARG A 306 -17.40 6.31 6.78
C ARG A 306 -16.27 6.92 5.97
N LEU A 307 -16.18 6.56 4.69
CA LEU A 307 -15.28 7.22 3.75
C LEU A 307 -15.91 8.48 3.18
N VAL A 308 -15.13 9.55 3.12
CA VAL A 308 -15.47 10.82 2.48
C VAL A 308 -14.35 11.23 1.54
N GLY A 309 -14.67 11.60 0.33
CA GLY A 309 -13.68 12.04 -0.66
C GLY A 309 -13.89 11.46 -2.04
N GLU A 310 -12.81 11.06 -2.68
CA GLU A 310 -12.78 10.41 -3.98
C GLU A 310 -12.57 8.91 -3.81
N ARG A 311 -12.89 8.13 -4.86
CA ARG A 311 -12.50 6.71 -4.91
C ARG A 311 -10.99 6.58 -4.73
N THR A 312 -10.55 5.66 -3.88
CA THR A 312 -9.13 5.40 -3.65
C THR A 312 -8.43 4.82 -4.88
N PHE A 313 -7.12 4.70 -4.85
CA PHE A 313 -6.32 4.32 -6.01
C PHE A 313 -6.68 2.94 -6.58
N GLY A 314 -6.98 1.96 -5.73
CA GLY A 314 -7.19 0.58 -6.16
C GLY A 314 -5.90 -0.22 -6.27
N ALA A 315 -5.11 -0.23 -5.24
CA ALA A 315 -3.87 -1.00 -5.17
C ALA A 315 -4.08 -2.41 -4.62
N GLY A 316 -5.21 -2.69 -3.97
CA GLY A 316 -5.50 -4.00 -3.39
C GLY A 316 -4.50 -4.45 -2.33
N CYS A 317 -4.16 -5.76 -2.29
CA CYS A 317 -3.32 -6.35 -1.25
C CYS A 317 -1.83 -6.03 -1.39
N GLY A 318 -1.26 -6.04 -2.58
CA GLY A 318 0.17 -5.84 -2.81
C GLY A 318 1.03 -7.08 -2.50
N TYR A 319 1.92 -6.99 -1.52
CA TYR A 319 2.93 -8.01 -1.25
C TYR A 319 2.78 -8.60 0.14
N MET A 320 2.54 -9.92 0.22
CA MET A 320 2.66 -10.70 1.44
C MET A 320 4.01 -11.42 1.46
N ASP A 321 4.71 -11.40 2.59
CA ASP A 321 6.02 -12.04 2.74
C ASP A 321 7.03 -11.68 1.63
N GLY A 322 7.07 -10.39 1.24
CA GLY A 322 7.94 -9.89 0.19
C GLY A 322 7.38 -9.98 -1.23
N GLY A 323 6.18 -10.54 -1.44
CA GLY A 323 5.54 -10.63 -2.76
C GLY A 323 6.13 -11.72 -3.64
N TRP A 324 5.96 -11.59 -4.96
CA TRP A 324 6.50 -12.49 -5.97
C TRP A 324 7.38 -11.70 -6.94
N ALA A 325 8.50 -12.26 -7.38
CA ALA A 325 9.40 -11.56 -8.28
C ALA A 325 9.87 -12.43 -9.44
N TYR A 326 10.18 -11.77 -10.56
CA TYR A 326 10.93 -12.32 -11.69
C TYR A 326 12.19 -11.49 -11.92
N GLN A 327 13.36 -12.11 -11.85
CA GLN A 327 14.64 -11.46 -12.12
C GLN A 327 14.92 -11.51 -13.61
N PHE A 328 15.11 -10.35 -14.24
CA PHE A 328 15.56 -10.27 -15.63
C PHE A 328 17.05 -10.60 -15.74
N THR A 329 17.44 -11.15 -16.88
CA THR A 329 18.84 -11.50 -17.19
C THR A 329 19.45 -10.56 -18.24
N ALA A 330 18.63 -10.00 -19.13
CA ALA A 330 19.08 -9.09 -20.18
C ALA A 330 19.38 -7.67 -19.67
N PHE A 331 18.88 -7.31 -18.49
CA PHE A 331 19.14 -6.02 -17.85
C PHE A 331 19.02 -6.10 -16.33
N ASP A 332 19.67 -5.17 -15.65
CA ASP A 332 19.72 -5.11 -14.19
C ASP A 332 18.38 -4.57 -13.64
N ALA A 333 17.39 -5.43 -13.62
CA ALA A 333 16.06 -5.15 -13.12
C ALA A 333 15.31 -6.44 -12.74
N HIS A 334 14.26 -6.28 -11.95
CA HIS A 334 13.32 -7.35 -11.62
C HIS A 334 11.90 -6.84 -11.76
N ALA A 335 10.94 -7.75 -11.97
CA ALA A 335 9.51 -7.46 -11.91
C ALA A 335 8.97 -7.87 -10.55
N MET A 336 8.38 -6.94 -9.82
CA MET A 336 7.60 -7.24 -8.62
C MET A 336 6.15 -7.49 -8.99
N MET A 337 5.53 -8.48 -8.37
CA MET A 337 4.14 -8.89 -8.59
C MET A 337 3.41 -9.07 -7.26
N PRO A 338 2.18 -8.54 -7.12
CA PRO A 338 1.32 -8.86 -5.98
C PRO A 338 1.03 -10.37 -5.95
N ASN A 339 1.30 -10.98 -4.80
CA ASN A 339 1.02 -12.39 -4.55
C ASN A 339 -0.22 -12.62 -3.68
N CYS A 340 -1.01 -11.58 -3.47
CA CYS A 340 -2.25 -11.62 -2.72
C CYS A 340 -3.31 -10.69 -3.33
N SER A 341 -4.58 -10.97 -3.00
CA SER A 341 -5.72 -10.16 -3.39
C SER A 341 -6.64 -9.97 -2.19
N ARG A 342 -7.11 -8.74 -1.95
CA ARG A 342 -8.10 -8.42 -0.94
C ARG A 342 -9.47 -8.21 -1.55
N TYR A 343 -10.49 -8.66 -0.84
CA TYR A 343 -11.87 -8.50 -1.22
C TYR A 343 -12.66 -7.85 -0.09
N THR A 344 -13.64 -7.07 -0.44
CA THR A 344 -14.65 -6.60 0.51
C THR A 344 -15.56 -7.76 0.93
N ALA A 345 -16.37 -7.58 1.98
CA ALA A 345 -17.28 -8.61 2.47
C ALA A 345 -18.35 -9.02 1.43
N ASP A 346 -18.71 -8.11 0.53
CA ASP A 346 -19.61 -8.33 -0.61
C ASP A 346 -18.91 -8.84 -1.88
N GLY A 347 -17.60 -9.14 -1.78
CA GLY A 347 -16.84 -9.83 -2.83
C GLY A 347 -16.24 -8.90 -3.91
N ILE A 348 -16.20 -7.59 -3.68
CA ILE A 348 -15.53 -6.65 -4.59
C ILE A 348 -14.01 -6.74 -4.38
N ASN A 349 -13.25 -6.89 -5.45
CA ASN A 349 -11.79 -6.87 -5.38
C ASN A 349 -11.30 -5.44 -5.13
N GLN A 350 -10.54 -5.23 -4.06
CA GLN A 350 -10.03 -3.92 -3.67
C GLN A 350 -9.01 -3.31 -4.64
N ILE A 351 -8.60 -4.03 -5.67
CA ILE A 351 -7.83 -3.46 -6.78
C ILE A 351 -8.64 -2.43 -7.59
N GLU A 352 -9.94 -2.35 -7.39
CA GLU A 352 -10.81 -1.31 -7.95
C GLU A 352 -10.86 -0.03 -7.10
N GLY A 353 -10.24 -0.04 -5.95
CA GLY A 353 -10.35 1.04 -4.97
C GLY A 353 -11.60 0.94 -4.11
N LEU A 354 -11.58 1.70 -3.03
CA LEU A 354 -12.71 1.84 -2.11
C LEU A 354 -13.57 3.04 -2.54
N GLU A 355 -14.86 2.80 -2.70
CA GLU A 355 -15.82 3.86 -3.02
C GLU A 355 -16.20 4.62 -1.77
N PRO A 356 -16.09 5.96 -1.73
CA PRO A 356 -16.51 6.74 -0.57
C PRO A 356 -18.04 6.73 -0.42
N ALA A 357 -18.50 6.62 0.82
CA ALA A 357 -19.92 6.72 1.14
C ALA A 357 -20.47 8.14 0.90
N VAL A 358 -19.59 9.14 0.96
CA VAL A 358 -19.89 10.54 0.67
C VAL A 358 -18.82 11.05 -0.31
N ALA A 359 -19.23 11.27 -1.54
CA ALA A 359 -18.34 11.86 -2.55
C ALA A 359 -18.01 13.32 -2.19
N PHE A 360 -16.75 13.70 -2.28
CA PHE A 360 -16.28 15.05 -2.04
C PHE A 360 -15.20 15.41 -3.07
N ASP A 361 -15.41 16.52 -3.75
CA ASP A 361 -14.46 17.06 -4.73
C ASP A 361 -13.46 17.98 -4.02
N TRP A 362 -12.24 17.54 -3.87
CA TRP A 362 -11.17 18.29 -3.20
C TRP A 362 -10.82 19.61 -3.93
N SER A 363 -11.10 19.71 -5.23
CA SER A 363 -10.87 20.93 -6.00
C SER A 363 -11.82 22.07 -5.62
N ALA A 364 -12.95 21.77 -5.01
CA ALA A 364 -13.92 22.74 -4.52
C ALA A 364 -13.50 23.47 -3.23
N GLY A 365 -12.38 23.05 -2.64
CA GLY A 365 -11.85 23.58 -1.38
C GLY A 365 -12.56 23.04 -0.14
N VAL A 366 -11.96 23.24 1.03
CA VAL A 366 -12.37 22.61 2.29
C VAL A 366 -13.55 23.29 3.01
N GLY A 367 -14.00 24.45 2.56
CA GLY A 367 -15.12 25.17 3.21
C GLY A 367 -16.43 24.34 3.30
N ALA A 368 -16.65 23.43 2.33
CA ALA A 368 -17.78 22.50 2.37
C ALA A 368 -17.56 21.28 3.28
N LEU A 369 -16.32 20.98 3.67
CA LEU A 369 -15.99 19.79 4.46
C LEU A 369 -16.55 19.87 5.88
N THR A 370 -16.52 21.07 6.49
CA THR A 370 -17.09 21.32 7.83
C THR A 370 -18.59 21.04 7.86
N SER A 371 -19.32 21.39 6.80
CA SER A 371 -20.75 21.07 6.71
C SER A 371 -21.02 19.56 6.55
N THR A 372 -20.12 18.86 5.86
CA THR A 372 -20.16 17.40 5.68
C THR A 372 -19.96 16.69 7.03
N PHE A 373 -19.03 17.15 7.86
CA PHE A 373 -18.81 16.59 9.20
C PHE A 373 -20.05 16.75 10.11
N ASN A 374 -20.69 17.91 10.08
CA ASN A 374 -21.90 18.18 10.87
C ASN A 374 -23.08 17.25 10.49
N GLY A 375 -23.14 16.79 9.23
CA GLY A 375 -24.14 15.82 8.76
C GLY A 375 -23.86 14.36 9.13
N ILE A 376 -22.66 14.03 9.60
CA ILE A 376 -22.25 12.67 9.95
C ILE A 376 -22.40 12.40 11.45
N GLY A 377 -22.33 13.42 12.28
CA GLY A 377 -22.43 13.32 13.75
C GLY A 377 -23.88 13.30 14.31
N GLY A 378 -24.89 13.35 13.43
CA GLY A 378 -26.32 13.31 13.76
C GLY A 378 -26.92 11.89 13.50
#